data_3f4a240fa5c4636b3d798601b5958aed
#
_entry.id   3f4a240fa5c4636b3d798601b5958aed
#
_cell.length_a   1.000
_cell.length_b   1.000
_cell.length_c   1.000
_cell.angle_alpha   90.00
_cell.angle_beta   90.00
_cell.angle_gamma   90.00
#
_symmetry.space_group_name_H-M   'P 1'
#
loop_
_entity.id
_entity.type
_entity.pdbx_description
1 polymer ?
#
loop_
_entity_poly.entity_id
_entity_poly.type
_entity_poly.pdbx_seq_one_letter_code
_entity_poly.pdbx_strand_id
1 'polypeptide(L)'
;MGLIQEEGKTVVLSDIQGLEDFLGDMDFKVTGTERGITAMQMDNKATGLTPEILAQALHQAHEGRAFILNTMLEAIPECRETPKDTAPQIISLQIPTDKIRDVIGSG
;
A
#
# COMPACT_ATOMS: atom_id res chain seq x y z
N MET A 1 6.38 -6.85 -3.12
CA MET A 1 7.75 -7.14 -3.59
C MET A 1 8.37 -8.20 -2.69
N GLY A 2 9.35 -8.90 -3.18
CA GLY A 2 10.07 -9.91 -2.40
C GLY A 2 11.57 -9.90 -2.68
N LEU A 3 12.30 -10.62 -1.83
CA LEU A 3 13.74 -10.81 -1.97
C LEU A 3 14.08 -12.26 -1.66
N ILE A 4 14.95 -12.82 -2.49
CA ILE A 4 15.48 -14.17 -2.32
C ILE A 4 17.00 -14.10 -2.31
N GLN A 5 17.61 -14.76 -1.33
CA GLN A 5 19.05 -14.86 -1.20
C GLN A 5 19.46 -16.34 -1.23
N GLU A 6 20.31 -16.72 -2.17
CA GLU A 6 20.83 -18.07 -2.28
C GLU A 6 22.28 -18.05 -2.78
N GLU A 7 23.15 -18.78 -2.14
CA GLU A 7 24.59 -18.91 -2.50
C GLU A 7 25.31 -17.56 -2.69
N GLY A 8 24.98 -16.57 -1.87
CA GLY A 8 25.59 -15.22 -1.94
C GLY A 8 25.03 -14.34 -3.07
N LYS A 9 24.02 -14.79 -3.78
CA LYS A 9 23.28 -14.00 -4.77
C LYS A 9 22.00 -13.48 -4.17
N THR A 10 21.64 -12.26 -4.53
CA THR A 10 20.39 -11.61 -4.09
C THR A 10 19.57 -11.24 -5.31
N VAL A 11 18.30 -11.61 -5.30
CA VAL A 11 17.32 -11.27 -6.34
C VAL A 11 16.16 -10.54 -5.69
N VAL A 12 15.82 -9.37 -6.24
CA VAL A 12 14.63 -8.60 -5.84
C VAL A 12 13.52 -8.84 -6.86
N LEU A 13 12.35 -9.22 -6.37
CA LEU A 13 11.15 -9.49 -7.17
C LEU A 13 10.16 -8.33 -7.03
N SER A 14 9.74 -7.75 -8.15
CA SER A 14 8.79 -6.61 -8.15
C SER A 14 7.38 -7.01 -7.78
N ASP A 15 6.97 -8.23 -8.15
CA ASP A 15 5.68 -8.81 -7.81
C ASP A 15 5.88 -10.24 -7.32
N ILE A 16 5.08 -10.66 -6.33
CA ILE A 16 5.20 -11.97 -5.71
C ILE A 16 3.82 -12.58 -5.48
N GLN A 17 3.76 -13.89 -5.58
CA GLN A 17 2.61 -14.70 -5.19
C GLN A 17 2.82 -15.26 -3.77
N GLY A 18 1.80 -15.92 -3.24
CA GLY A 18 1.85 -16.45 -1.87
C GLY A 18 3.00 -17.44 -1.61
N LEU A 19 3.51 -18.10 -2.66
CA LEU A 19 4.65 -19.03 -2.52
C LEU A 19 5.96 -18.28 -2.27
N GLU A 20 6.21 -17.23 -3.03
CA GLU A 20 7.39 -16.38 -2.84
C GLU A 20 7.32 -15.56 -1.55
N ASP A 21 6.11 -15.17 -1.12
CA ASP A 21 5.89 -14.55 0.18
C ASP A 21 6.24 -15.51 1.32
N PHE A 22 5.80 -16.78 1.23
CA PHE A 22 6.03 -17.78 2.27
C PHE A 22 7.49 -18.28 2.32
N LEU A 23 8.10 -18.57 1.17
CA LEU A 23 9.44 -19.15 1.06
C LEU A 23 10.55 -18.11 0.89
N GLY A 24 10.22 -16.87 0.53
CA GLY A 24 11.20 -15.80 0.34
C GLY A 24 11.84 -15.35 1.64
N ASP A 25 12.98 -14.68 1.52
CA ASP A 25 13.78 -14.18 2.64
C ASP A 25 13.29 -12.84 3.17
N MET A 26 12.61 -12.08 2.35
CA MET A 26 11.99 -10.81 2.71
C MET A 26 10.80 -10.54 1.79
N ASP A 27 9.70 -10.07 2.34
CA ASP A 27 8.65 -9.40 1.59
C ASP A 27 8.49 -7.96 2.07
N PHE A 28 8.12 -7.08 1.15
CA PHE A 28 7.86 -5.69 1.49
C PHE A 28 6.85 -5.04 0.56
N LYS A 29 6.06 -4.18 1.15
CA LYS A 29 5.04 -3.38 0.48
C LYS A 29 5.47 -1.93 0.55
N VAL A 30 5.55 -1.29 -0.60
CA VAL A 30 5.93 0.12 -0.70
C VAL A 30 4.84 0.85 -1.46
N THR A 31 4.19 1.78 -0.80
CA THR A 31 3.18 2.65 -1.39
C THR A 31 3.64 4.09 -1.43
N GLY A 32 3.13 4.85 -2.39
CA GLY A 32 3.50 6.25 -2.49
C GLY A 32 2.82 6.96 -3.65
N THR A 33 3.17 8.21 -3.78
CA THR A 33 2.79 9.10 -4.88
C THR A 33 4.01 9.36 -5.78
N GLU A 34 3.85 10.21 -6.79
CA GLU A 34 4.98 10.72 -7.58
C GLU A 34 6.04 11.44 -6.72
N ARG A 35 5.62 12.02 -5.59
CA ARG A 35 6.51 12.78 -4.69
C ARG A 35 7.37 11.91 -3.81
N GLY A 36 6.99 10.65 -3.56
CA GLY A 36 7.75 9.74 -2.71
C GLY A 36 6.89 8.68 -2.03
N ILE A 37 7.52 7.99 -1.09
CA ILE A 37 6.92 6.90 -0.32
C ILE A 37 6.03 7.48 0.79
N THR A 38 4.81 6.97 0.91
CA THR A 38 3.85 7.35 1.96
C THR A 38 3.69 6.29 3.04
N ALA A 39 3.92 5.02 2.70
CA ALA A 39 3.89 3.91 3.65
C ALA A 39 4.76 2.76 3.18
N MET A 40 5.32 2.03 4.12
CA MET A 40 6.09 0.82 3.88
C MET A 40 5.83 -0.20 4.99
N GLN A 41 5.72 -1.46 4.60
CA GLN A 41 5.71 -2.60 5.51
C GLN A 41 6.76 -3.60 5.01
N MET A 42 7.57 -4.13 5.90
CA MET A 42 8.58 -5.13 5.59
C MET A 42 8.50 -6.27 6.60
N ASP A 43 8.50 -7.50 6.09
CA ASP A 43 8.73 -8.71 6.87
C ASP A 43 10.07 -9.33 6.42
N ASN A 44 11.04 -9.28 7.31
CA ASN A 44 12.40 -9.72 7.02
C ASN A 44 12.72 -11.02 7.75
N LYS A 45 12.94 -12.08 7.00
CA LYS A 45 13.36 -13.41 7.46
C LYS A 45 14.85 -13.65 7.16
N ALA A 46 15.46 -12.78 6.33
CA ALA A 46 16.86 -12.91 5.95
C ALA A 46 17.81 -12.53 7.08
N THR A 47 18.95 -13.19 7.13
CA THR A 47 20.10 -12.78 7.92
C THR A 47 21.07 -11.99 7.04
N GLY A 48 21.43 -10.76 7.45
CA GLY A 48 22.42 -9.98 6.72
C GLY A 48 21.89 -9.12 5.57
N LEU A 49 20.69 -8.55 5.73
CA LEU A 49 20.20 -7.52 4.82
C LEU A 49 21.11 -6.28 4.90
N THR A 50 21.81 -5.99 3.80
CA THR A 50 22.73 -4.84 3.74
C THR A 50 22.04 -3.58 3.25
N PRO A 51 22.59 -2.36 3.56
CA PRO A 51 22.06 -1.12 3.02
C PRO A 51 22.02 -1.09 1.48
N GLU A 52 22.97 -1.73 0.80
CA GLU A 52 23.03 -1.79 -0.66
C GLU A 52 21.88 -2.62 -1.24
N ILE A 53 21.58 -3.76 -0.63
CA ILE A 53 20.43 -4.61 -1.03
C ILE A 53 19.12 -3.84 -0.82
N LEU A 54 19.00 -3.15 0.32
CA LEU A 54 17.82 -2.35 0.60
C LEU A 54 17.67 -1.18 -0.37
N ALA A 55 18.77 -0.51 -0.72
CA ALA A 55 18.76 0.55 -1.71
C ALA A 55 18.34 0.05 -3.09
N GLN A 56 18.84 -1.11 -3.51
CA GLN A 56 18.42 -1.76 -4.76
C GLN A 56 16.91 -2.09 -4.75
N ALA A 57 16.42 -2.67 -3.65
CA ALA A 57 15.02 -3.03 -3.50
C ALA A 57 14.11 -1.78 -3.56
N LEU A 58 14.48 -0.70 -2.89
CA LEU A 58 13.74 0.56 -2.91
C LEU A 58 13.77 1.25 -4.28
N HIS A 59 14.89 1.15 -5.00
CA HIS A 59 14.98 1.67 -6.37
C HIS A 59 14.03 0.91 -7.30
N GLN A 60 14.05 -0.43 -7.26
CA GLN A 60 13.14 -1.26 -8.05
C GLN A 60 11.67 -1.04 -7.64
N ALA A 61 11.40 -0.80 -6.35
CA ALA A 61 10.08 -0.42 -5.87
C ALA A 61 9.60 0.91 -6.45
N HIS A 62 10.49 1.88 -6.61
CA HIS A 62 10.17 3.16 -7.23
C HIS A 62 9.70 2.99 -8.68
N GLU A 63 10.44 2.21 -9.47
CA GLU A 63 10.07 1.91 -10.87
C GLU A 63 8.74 1.18 -10.96
N GLY A 64 8.54 0.14 -10.14
CA GLY A 64 7.29 -0.62 -10.10
C GLY A 64 6.09 0.24 -9.69
N ARG A 65 6.25 1.10 -8.68
CA ARG A 65 5.18 2.03 -8.25
C ARG A 65 4.84 3.05 -9.34
N ALA A 66 5.85 3.60 -10.03
CA ALA A 66 5.61 4.54 -11.12
C ALA A 66 4.83 3.88 -12.26
N PHE A 67 5.17 2.65 -12.63
CA PHE A 67 4.44 1.89 -13.64
C PHE A 67 2.97 1.65 -13.22
N ILE A 68 2.74 1.19 -12.00
CA ILE A 68 1.39 0.93 -11.47
C ILE A 68 0.59 2.24 -11.42
N LEU A 69 1.18 3.32 -10.92
CA LEU A 69 0.51 4.62 -10.82
C LEU A 69 0.10 5.14 -12.20
N ASN A 70 0.96 5.06 -13.19
CA ASN A 70 0.63 5.47 -14.55
C ASN A 70 -0.54 4.67 -15.12
N THR A 71 -0.56 3.34 -14.92
CA THR A 71 -1.68 2.49 -15.33
C THR A 71 -2.99 2.87 -14.61
N MET A 72 -2.91 3.21 -13.33
CA MET A 72 -4.08 3.70 -12.58
C MET A 72 -4.60 5.05 -13.12
N LEU A 73 -3.69 5.96 -13.48
CA LEU A 73 -4.04 7.28 -14.02
C LEU A 73 -4.63 7.22 -15.43
N GLU A 74 -4.34 6.19 -16.22
CA GLU A 74 -5.03 5.96 -17.50
C GLU A 74 -6.54 5.70 -17.30
N ALA A 75 -6.92 5.07 -16.19
CA ALA A 75 -8.32 4.78 -15.89
C ALA A 75 -9.00 5.88 -15.09
N ILE A 76 -8.31 6.49 -14.14
CA ILE A 76 -8.82 7.54 -13.24
C ILE A 76 -7.74 8.62 -13.09
N PRO A 77 -7.68 9.60 -14.01
CA PRO A 77 -6.62 10.61 -13.99
C PRO A 77 -6.73 11.60 -12.83
N GLU A 78 -7.95 11.82 -12.32
CA GLU A 78 -8.22 12.77 -11.23
C GLU A 78 -9.15 12.17 -10.20
N CYS A 79 -9.07 12.67 -8.97
CA CYS A 79 -10.01 12.29 -7.94
C CYS A 79 -11.43 12.72 -8.32
N ARG A 80 -12.40 11.83 -8.12
CA ARG A 80 -13.80 12.18 -8.29
C ARG A 80 -14.20 13.20 -7.22
N GLU A 81 -14.99 14.20 -7.59
CA GLU A 81 -15.52 15.19 -6.65
C GLU A 81 -16.45 14.55 -5.62
N THR A 82 -17.22 13.56 -6.05
CA THR A 82 -18.12 12.82 -5.18
C THR A 82 -17.92 11.31 -5.31
N PRO A 83 -18.05 10.54 -4.21
CA PRO A 83 -18.10 9.09 -4.29
C PRO A 83 -19.28 8.62 -5.16
N LYS A 84 -19.23 7.37 -5.64
CA LYS A 84 -20.37 6.75 -6.32
C LYS A 84 -21.56 6.63 -5.36
N ASP A 85 -22.80 6.67 -5.88
CA ASP A 85 -24.02 6.56 -5.08
C ASP A 85 -24.10 5.25 -4.27
N THR A 86 -23.40 4.21 -4.75
CA THR A 86 -23.31 2.91 -4.06
C THR A 86 -22.22 2.84 -2.97
N ALA A 87 -21.39 3.88 -2.83
CA ALA A 87 -20.34 3.93 -1.82
C ALA A 87 -20.91 4.40 -0.47
N PRO A 88 -20.41 3.87 0.66
CA PRO A 88 -20.74 4.40 1.97
C PRO A 88 -20.37 5.88 2.09
N GLN A 89 -21.25 6.70 2.62
CA GLN A 89 -21.07 8.14 2.79
C GLN A 89 -21.25 8.53 4.25
N ILE A 90 -20.48 9.51 4.69
CA ILE A 90 -20.63 10.15 6.00
C ILE A 90 -21.37 11.46 5.78
N ILE A 91 -22.56 11.57 6.36
CA ILE A 91 -23.38 12.77 6.28
C ILE A 91 -23.45 13.40 7.69
N SER A 92 -23.13 14.69 7.78
CA SER A 92 -23.25 15.43 9.03
C SER A 92 -24.60 16.16 9.08
N LEU A 93 -25.35 15.90 10.12
CA LEU A 93 -26.65 16.54 10.38
C LEU A 93 -26.58 17.36 11.68
N GLN A 94 -27.08 18.58 11.64
CA GLN A 94 -27.29 19.37 12.84
C GLN A 94 -28.67 19.05 13.44
N ILE A 95 -28.69 18.58 14.68
CA ILE A 95 -29.92 18.26 15.39
C ILE A 95 -30.01 19.04 16.70
N PRO A 96 -31.21 19.40 17.18
CA PRO A 96 -31.41 19.91 18.50
C PRO A 96 -30.94 18.95 19.59
N THR A 97 -30.39 19.46 20.68
CA THR A 97 -29.82 18.62 21.75
C THR A 97 -30.85 17.68 22.39
N ASP A 98 -32.10 18.10 22.49
CA ASP A 98 -33.21 17.28 22.98
C ASP A 98 -33.57 16.09 22.05
N LYS A 99 -33.12 16.13 20.82
CA LYS A 99 -33.34 15.06 19.81
C LYS A 99 -32.21 14.03 19.75
N ILE A 100 -31.10 14.22 20.46
CA ILE A 100 -29.97 13.31 20.43
C ILE A 100 -30.40 11.88 20.78
N ARG A 101 -31.23 11.73 21.83
CA ARG A 101 -31.69 10.40 22.24
C ARG A 101 -32.58 9.71 21.20
N ASP A 102 -33.38 10.49 20.46
CA ASP A 102 -34.23 9.94 19.40
C ASP A 102 -33.39 9.39 18.22
N VAL A 103 -32.26 10.04 17.95
CA VAL A 103 -31.33 9.61 16.86
C VAL A 103 -30.44 8.46 17.28
N ILE A 104 -29.87 8.48 18.47
CA ILE A 104 -28.95 7.43 18.96
C ILE A 104 -29.73 6.18 19.42
N GLY A 105 -30.97 6.34 19.85
CA GLY A 105 -31.76 5.27 20.43
C GLY A 105 -31.55 5.15 21.95
N SER A 106 -32.00 4.01 22.47
CA SER A 106 -31.96 3.75 23.93
C SER A 106 -30.59 3.35 24.49
N GLY A 107 -29.55 3.38 23.69
CA GLY A 107 -28.16 3.12 24.12
C GLY A 107 -27.65 1.79 23.71
#